data_909f1c41ae08d6bf2c3c553897566739
#
_entry.id   909f1c41ae08d6bf2c3c553897566739
#
_cell.length_a   1.000
_cell.length_b   1.000
_cell.length_c   1.000
_cell.angle_alpha   90.00
_cell.angle_beta   90.00
_cell.angle_gamma   90.00
#
_symmetry.space_group_name_H-M   'P 1'
#
loop_
_entity.id
_entity.type
_entity.pdbx_description
1 polymer ?
#
loop_
_entity_poly.entity_id
_entity_poly.type
_entity_poly.pdbx_seq_one_letter_code
_entity_poly.pdbx_strand_id
1 'polypeptide(L)'
;MPQGRDALPTDVCALVLAAGEGRRLRPLTCLRPKPLCPVGGRTLLDLAVERARTATAAVAVNVHHGREAIEAHLATGPAGADVHVSVEETEALGTAGAVAHLRDWIAGHGVLVLNGDTWAPGDLAAATAGWDRERVRVLVAGTDRLWPPERPASSVAAAFLPWAEVARLEPVPSGLWEASWRGLHAAGRLDVVRWDGPCLDCGTPARYLAANLASSEGAPVIGDGCVVEGTVVRSVLWPGTTVRPGEVLVDAVRAGGGVTVLVR
;
A
#
# COMPACT_ATOMS: atom_id res chain seq x y z
N MET A 1 -24.10 -23.66 -8.08
CA MET A 1 -22.85 -24.30 -7.71
C MET A 1 -21.81 -23.20 -7.58
N PRO A 2 -21.30 -22.85 -6.38
CA PRO A 2 -20.17 -21.94 -6.29
C PRO A 2 -18.95 -22.65 -6.88
N GLN A 3 -18.35 -22.02 -7.88
CA GLN A 3 -17.08 -22.46 -8.46
C GLN A 3 -16.04 -22.49 -7.33
N GLY A 4 -15.38 -23.62 -7.16
CA GLY A 4 -14.35 -23.83 -6.15
C GLY A 4 -13.30 -22.73 -6.28
N ARG A 5 -12.98 -22.07 -5.17
CA ARG A 5 -11.76 -21.27 -5.07
C ARG A 5 -10.62 -22.25 -5.28
N ASP A 6 -9.91 -22.13 -6.38
CA ASP A 6 -8.64 -22.82 -6.55
C ASP A 6 -7.78 -22.53 -5.33
N ALA A 7 -7.15 -23.56 -4.78
CA ALA A 7 -6.30 -23.40 -3.60
C ALA A 7 -5.22 -22.35 -3.91
N LEU A 8 -5.07 -21.36 -3.04
CA LEU A 8 -4.03 -20.33 -3.18
C LEU A 8 -2.65 -21.01 -3.26
N PRO A 9 -1.72 -20.52 -4.09
CA PRO A 9 -0.39 -21.09 -4.20
C PRO A 9 0.32 -21.05 -2.84
N THR A 10 0.84 -22.19 -2.42
CA THR A 10 1.54 -22.35 -1.12
C THR A 10 3.01 -21.93 -1.19
N ASP A 11 3.51 -21.65 -2.38
CA ASP A 11 4.92 -21.33 -2.68
C ASP A 11 5.21 -19.84 -2.86
N VAL A 12 4.23 -18.98 -2.52
CA VAL A 12 4.35 -17.51 -2.52
C VAL A 12 3.88 -16.99 -1.18
N CYS A 13 4.68 -16.11 -0.56
CA CYS A 13 4.25 -15.29 0.57
C CYS A 13 4.14 -13.81 0.14
N ALA A 14 3.53 -12.97 0.97
CA ALA A 14 3.37 -11.55 0.67
C ALA A 14 3.96 -10.68 1.78
N LEU A 15 4.57 -9.55 1.38
CA LEU A 15 5.04 -8.50 2.26
C LEU A 15 4.31 -7.19 1.93
N VAL A 16 3.62 -6.63 2.89
CA VAL A 16 3.03 -5.29 2.83
C VAL A 16 3.97 -4.31 3.52
N LEU A 17 4.50 -3.34 2.76
CA LEU A 17 5.47 -2.36 3.23
C LEU A 17 4.78 -1.22 3.99
N ALA A 18 5.00 -1.13 5.31
CA ALA A 18 4.34 -0.18 6.19
C ALA A 18 5.30 0.62 7.12
N ALA A 19 6.62 0.48 6.96
CA ALA A 19 7.62 1.10 7.84
C ALA A 19 7.89 2.60 7.58
N GLY A 20 7.34 3.18 6.52
CA GLY A 20 7.63 4.54 6.06
C GLY A 20 7.07 5.66 6.94
N GLU A 21 7.82 6.76 7.10
CA GLU A 21 7.42 7.92 7.93
C GLU A 21 6.24 8.74 7.37
N GLY A 22 6.03 8.72 6.06
CA GLY A 22 4.91 9.44 5.44
C GLY A 22 5.04 10.98 5.45
N ARG A 23 6.26 11.53 5.45
CA ARG A 23 6.54 13.01 5.57
C ARG A 23 5.74 13.87 4.60
N ARG A 24 5.60 13.44 3.34
CA ARG A 24 4.92 14.21 2.29
C ARG A 24 3.40 14.32 2.48
N LEU A 25 2.82 13.48 3.33
CA LEU A 25 1.39 13.50 3.66
C LEU A 25 1.10 14.34 4.92
N ARG A 26 2.11 14.93 5.58
CA ARG A 26 1.88 15.85 6.70
C ARG A 26 0.97 17.01 6.29
N PRO A 27 0.10 17.49 7.18
CA PRO A 27 0.03 17.20 8.62
C PRO A 27 -0.78 15.95 8.99
N LEU A 28 -1.42 15.25 8.05
CA LEU A 28 -2.27 14.09 8.32
C LEU A 28 -1.49 12.97 9.06
N THR A 29 -0.24 12.75 8.67
CA THR A 29 0.62 11.74 9.31
C THR A 29 1.19 12.15 10.68
N CYS A 30 0.93 13.36 11.14
CA CYS A 30 1.14 13.74 12.53
C CYS A 30 0.02 13.21 13.46
N LEU A 31 -1.13 12.85 12.92
CA LEU A 31 -2.27 12.33 13.67
C LEU A 31 -2.31 10.81 13.72
N ARG A 32 -1.87 10.14 12.65
CA ARG A 32 -1.76 8.68 12.58
C ARG A 32 -0.78 8.24 11.49
N PRO A 33 -0.14 7.08 11.61
CA PRO A 33 0.75 6.54 10.57
C PRO A 33 0.06 6.47 9.21
N LYS A 34 0.81 6.70 8.13
CA LYS A 34 0.28 6.71 6.76
C LYS A 34 -0.51 5.44 6.41
N PRO A 35 -0.04 4.22 6.73
CA PRO A 35 -0.80 3.00 6.44
C PRO A 35 -2.16 2.94 7.13
N LEU A 36 -2.35 3.69 8.23
CA LEU A 36 -3.62 3.75 8.96
C LEU A 36 -4.52 4.91 8.50
N CYS A 37 -4.11 5.73 7.53
CA CYS A 37 -4.98 6.75 6.95
C CYS A 37 -6.13 6.08 6.17
N PRO A 38 -7.40 6.49 6.37
CA PRO A 38 -8.54 5.84 5.74
C PRO A 38 -8.72 6.25 4.28
N VAL A 39 -9.03 5.28 3.42
CA VAL A 39 -9.53 5.48 2.06
C VAL A 39 -10.83 4.70 1.91
N GLY A 40 -11.90 5.39 1.53
CA GLY A 40 -13.22 4.78 1.46
C GLY A 40 -13.72 4.18 2.78
N GLY A 41 -13.35 4.79 3.92
CA GLY A 41 -13.74 4.32 5.26
C GLY A 41 -12.87 3.20 5.84
N ARG A 42 -11.86 2.71 5.11
CA ARG A 42 -10.97 1.61 5.53
C ARG A 42 -9.51 2.05 5.52
N THR A 43 -8.66 1.52 6.40
CA THR A 43 -7.26 1.89 6.40
C THR A 43 -6.54 1.38 5.14
N LEU A 44 -5.54 2.13 4.67
CA LEU A 44 -4.70 1.68 3.55
C LEU A 44 -4.05 0.33 3.85
N LEU A 45 -3.68 0.08 5.11
CA LEU A 45 -3.10 -1.19 5.54
C LEU A 45 -4.07 -2.35 5.38
N ASP A 46 -5.33 -2.21 5.84
CA ASP A 46 -6.34 -3.27 5.68
C ASP A 46 -6.58 -3.60 4.22
N LEU A 47 -6.68 -2.56 3.38
CA LEU A 47 -6.86 -2.71 1.94
C LEU A 47 -5.67 -3.45 1.29
N ALA A 48 -4.43 -3.13 1.71
CA ALA A 48 -3.24 -3.79 1.20
C ALA A 48 -3.12 -5.25 1.66
N VAL A 49 -3.40 -5.54 2.94
CA VAL A 49 -3.38 -6.91 3.49
C VAL A 49 -4.45 -7.78 2.83
N GLU A 50 -5.68 -7.28 2.68
CA GLU A 50 -6.72 -8.04 1.99
C GLU A 50 -6.37 -8.31 0.53
N ARG A 51 -5.79 -7.33 -0.14
CA ARG A 51 -5.31 -7.51 -1.50
C ARG A 51 -4.19 -8.55 -1.58
N ALA A 52 -3.25 -8.56 -0.63
CA ALA A 52 -2.23 -9.61 -0.52
C ALA A 52 -2.87 -11.00 -0.36
N ARG A 53 -3.94 -11.09 0.42
CA ARG A 53 -4.69 -12.34 0.67
C ARG A 53 -5.44 -12.89 -0.55
N THR A 54 -5.62 -12.12 -1.60
CA THR A 54 -6.12 -12.66 -2.87
C THR A 54 -5.08 -13.55 -3.58
N ALA A 55 -3.80 -13.40 -3.21
CA ALA A 55 -2.68 -14.13 -3.79
C ALA A 55 -2.17 -15.25 -2.89
N THR A 56 -2.13 -15.06 -1.56
CA THR A 56 -1.59 -16.00 -0.60
C THR A 56 -2.16 -15.77 0.81
N ALA A 57 -2.22 -16.84 1.61
CA ALA A 57 -2.58 -16.73 3.03
C ALA A 57 -1.41 -16.25 3.91
N ALA A 58 -0.15 -16.49 3.48
CA ALA A 58 1.05 -16.10 4.21
C ALA A 58 1.38 -14.63 3.97
N VAL A 59 0.98 -13.74 4.88
CA VAL A 59 1.16 -12.29 4.78
C VAL A 59 2.01 -11.76 5.92
N ALA A 60 3.03 -10.96 5.60
CA ALA A 60 3.82 -10.19 6.54
C ALA A 60 3.61 -8.68 6.35
N VAL A 61 3.80 -7.91 7.42
CA VAL A 61 3.82 -6.45 7.43
C VAL A 61 5.11 -5.99 8.12
N ASN A 62 5.95 -5.17 7.46
CA ASN A 62 7.08 -4.56 8.14
C ASN A 62 6.67 -3.27 8.83
N VAL A 63 7.24 -3.00 10.00
CA VAL A 63 6.93 -1.83 10.81
C VAL A 63 8.18 -1.17 11.35
N HIS A 64 8.17 0.16 11.37
CA HIS A 64 9.18 1.01 12.02
C HIS A 64 8.52 2.31 12.51
N HIS A 65 8.26 3.29 11.63
CA HIS A 65 7.56 4.51 12.01
C HIS A 65 6.09 4.22 12.36
N GLY A 66 5.69 4.66 13.56
CA GLY A 66 4.34 4.44 14.06
C GLY A 66 4.03 2.98 14.39
N ARG A 67 5.06 2.19 14.70
CA ARG A 67 5.01 0.76 15.03
C ARG A 67 3.88 0.44 15.99
N GLU A 68 3.86 1.08 17.18
CA GLU A 68 2.87 0.78 18.22
C GLU A 68 1.42 0.90 17.72
N ALA A 69 1.13 1.95 16.94
CA ALA A 69 -0.21 2.15 16.39
C ALA A 69 -0.56 1.10 15.33
N ILE A 70 0.41 0.69 14.51
CA ILE A 70 0.20 -0.33 13.47
C ILE A 70 0.02 -1.71 14.13
N GLU A 71 0.86 -2.08 15.10
CA GLU A 71 0.74 -3.33 15.86
C GLU A 71 -0.61 -3.41 16.61
N ALA A 72 -1.03 -2.33 17.27
CA ALA A 72 -2.32 -2.27 17.95
C ALA A 72 -3.50 -2.41 16.96
N HIS A 73 -3.40 -1.80 15.79
CA HIS A 73 -4.41 -1.95 14.73
C HIS A 73 -4.49 -3.39 14.21
N LEU A 74 -3.36 -4.01 13.93
CA LEU A 74 -3.31 -5.40 13.47
C LEU A 74 -3.81 -6.38 14.54
N ALA A 75 -3.51 -6.14 15.82
CA ALA A 75 -3.96 -7.00 16.93
C ALA A 75 -5.49 -7.01 17.12
N THR A 76 -6.18 -5.94 16.73
CA THR A 76 -7.64 -5.78 16.97
C THR A 76 -8.46 -5.77 15.68
N GLY A 77 -7.84 -5.51 14.55
CA GLY A 77 -8.52 -5.37 13.27
C GLY A 77 -8.72 -6.70 12.53
N PRO A 78 -9.75 -6.79 11.67
CA PRO A 78 -10.05 -8.00 10.91
C PRO A 78 -8.94 -8.40 9.92
N ALA A 79 -8.14 -7.44 9.46
CA ALA A 79 -7.03 -7.70 8.55
C ALA A 79 -5.78 -8.25 9.27
N GLY A 80 -5.68 -8.10 10.58
CA GLY A 80 -4.50 -8.49 11.35
C GLY A 80 -4.43 -9.96 11.74
N ALA A 81 -5.53 -10.72 11.63
CA ALA A 81 -5.52 -12.14 11.93
C ALA A 81 -4.47 -12.87 11.07
N ASP A 82 -3.57 -13.61 11.72
CA ASP A 82 -2.51 -14.41 11.08
C ASP A 82 -1.50 -13.61 10.23
N VAL A 83 -1.34 -12.30 10.50
CA VAL A 83 -0.30 -11.47 9.86
C VAL A 83 1.00 -11.58 10.66
N HIS A 84 2.10 -11.91 9.98
CA HIS A 84 3.44 -11.85 10.57
C HIS A 84 3.93 -10.40 10.61
N VAL A 85 4.22 -9.88 11.82
CA VAL A 85 4.79 -8.53 11.98
C VAL A 85 6.31 -8.60 12.00
N SER A 86 6.94 -7.92 11.04
CA SER A 86 8.40 -7.79 10.95
C SER A 86 8.85 -6.42 11.46
N VAL A 87 9.57 -6.40 12.56
CA VAL A 87 9.99 -5.15 13.20
C VAL A 87 11.37 -4.72 12.72
N GLU A 88 11.47 -3.51 12.21
CA GLU A 88 12.74 -2.86 11.87
C GLU A 88 13.14 -1.96 13.04
N GLU A 89 13.97 -2.48 13.96
CA GLU A 89 14.23 -1.85 15.27
C GLU A 89 15.00 -0.53 15.17
N THR A 90 16.06 -0.48 14.39
CA THR A 90 17.03 0.63 14.42
C THR A 90 16.65 1.74 13.44
N GLU A 91 16.28 1.37 12.23
CA GLU A 91 15.96 2.30 11.15
C GLU A 91 15.08 1.61 10.10
N ALA A 92 14.36 2.41 9.31
CA ALA A 92 13.57 1.87 8.21
C ALA A 92 14.50 1.33 7.11
N LEU A 93 14.38 0.04 6.78
CA LEU A 93 15.27 -0.66 5.85
C LEU A 93 14.93 -0.41 4.36
N GLY A 94 13.88 0.35 4.09
CA GLY A 94 13.42 0.56 2.71
C GLY A 94 12.81 -0.70 2.11
N THR A 95 12.61 -0.72 0.79
CA THR A 95 11.84 -1.80 0.17
C THR A 95 12.66 -3.08 -0.04
N ALA A 96 13.94 -2.98 -0.38
CA ALA A 96 14.82 -4.14 -0.56
C ALA A 96 15.32 -4.69 0.77
N GLY A 97 15.74 -3.81 1.70
CA GLY A 97 16.18 -4.23 3.02
C GLY A 97 15.08 -4.90 3.83
N ALA A 98 13.82 -4.44 3.70
CA ALA A 98 12.67 -5.08 4.33
C ALA A 98 12.45 -6.52 3.84
N VAL A 99 12.56 -6.77 2.53
CA VAL A 99 12.49 -8.12 1.95
C VAL A 99 13.63 -8.99 2.48
N ALA A 100 14.86 -8.46 2.50
CA ALA A 100 16.04 -9.18 3.01
C ALA A 100 15.93 -9.49 4.50
N HIS A 101 15.38 -8.58 5.29
CA HIS A 101 15.17 -8.78 6.74
C HIS A 101 14.21 -9.94 7.05
N LEU A 102 13.24 -10.17 6.15
CA LEU A 102 12.28 -11.27 6.25
C LEU A 102 12.75 -12.59 5.61
N ARG A 103 14.01 -12.70 5.19
CA ARG A 103 14.52 -13.86 4.43
C ARG A 103 14.21 -15.20 5.11
N ASP A 104 14.41 -15.30 6.42
CA ASP A 104 14.18 -16.55 7.15
C ASP A 104 12.71 -16.92 7.22
N TRP A 105 11.81 -15.92 7.28
CA TRP A 105 10.36 -16.15 7.24
C TRP A 105 9.89 -16.50 5.82
N ILE A 106 10.47 -15.91 4.78
CA ILE A 106 10.21 -16.22 3.36
C ILE A 106 10.64 -17.66 3.04
N ALA A 107 11.73 -18.13 3.64
CA ALA A 107 12.13 -19.54 3.68
C ALA A 107 12.15 -20.28 2.33
N GLY A 108 12.65 -19.66 1.28
CA GLY A 108 12.74 -20.29 -0.06
C GLY A 108 11.58 -20.00 -1.00
N HIS A 109 10.51 -19.38 -0.53
CA HIS A 109 9.36 -19.03 -1.34
C HIS A 109 9.62 -17.78 -2.21
N GLY A 110 8.83 -17.60 -3.24
CA GLY A 110 8.71 -16.29 -3.90
C GLY A 110 7.97 -15.29 -3.01
N VAL A 111 8.24 -14.00 -3.18
CA VAL A 111 7.57 -12.95 -2.39
C VAL A 111 6.83 -11.96 -3.30
N LEU A 112 5.56 -11.72 -2.97
CA LEU A 112 4.74 -10.63 -3.47
C LEU A 112 4.95 -9.42 -2.56
N VAL A 113 5.40 -8.30 -3.11
CA VAL A 113 5.62 -7.05 -2.38
C VAL A 113 4.54 -6.04 -2.75
N LEU A 114 3.89 -5.48 -1.75
CA LEU A 114 2.86 -4.45 -1.86
C LEU A 114 3.24 -3.23 -1.02
N ASN A 115 2.96 -2.04 -1.53
CA ASN A 115 3.08 -0.82 -0.73
C ASN A 115 1.83 -0.65 0.15
N GLY A 116 1.98 -0.60 1.46
CA GLY A 116 0.91 -0.39 2.43
C GLY A 116 0.36 1.04 2.47
N ASP A 117 0.79 1.88 1.54
CA ASP A 117 0.40 3.27 1.37
C ASP A 117 -0.19 3.56 -0.02
N THR A 118 -0.45 2.52 -0.81
CA THR A 118 -0.99 2.63 -2.15
C THR A 118 -2.42 2.07 -2.20
N TRP A 119 -3.34 2.88 -2.66
CA TRP A 119 -4.69 2.43 -2.98
C TRP A 119 -4.71 1.82 -4.39
N ALA A 120 -4.86 0.52 -4.45
CA ALA A 120 -4.89 -0.24 -5.70
C ALA A 120 -5.85 -1.42 -5.55
N PRO A 121 -7.17 -1.20 -5.69
CA PRO A 121 -8.14 -2.27 -5.61
C PRO A 121 -7.97 -3.26 -6.76
N GLY A 122 -8.32 -4.49 -6.52
CA GLY A 122 -8.28 -5.58 -7.51
C GLY A 122 -7.55 -6.81 -7.00
N ASP A 123 -7.90 -7.92 -7.60
CA ASP A 123 -7.41 -9.25 -7.25
C ASP A 123 -6.04 -9.53 -7.89
N LEU A 124 -5.16 -10.19 -7.15
CA LEU A 124 -3.82 -10.55 -7.60
C LEU A 124 -3.69 -12.06 -7.93
N ALA A 125 -4.72 -12.86 -7.72
CA ALA A 125 -4.65 -14.31 -7.94
C ALA A 125 -4.21 -14.67 -9.37
N ALA A 126 -4.81 -14.03 -10.38
CA ALA A 126 -4.44 -14.27 -11.78
C ALA A 126 -3.00 -13.86 -12.10
N ALA A 127 -2.54 -12.72 -11.56
CA ALA A 127 -1.16 -12.26 -11.74
C ALA A 127 -0.15 -13.18 -11.04
N THR A 128 -0.53 -13.74 -9.89
CA THR A 128 0.26 -14.70 -9.11
C THR A 128 0.33 -16.06 -9.81
N ALA A 129 -0.80 -16.58 -10.29
CA ALA A 129 -0.87 -17.85 -11.02
C ALA A 129 -0.09 -17.80 -12.35
N GLY A 130 -0.11 -16.68 -13.05
CA GLY A 130 0.60 -16.48 -14.31
C GLY A 130 2.07 -16.07 -14.16
N TRP A 131 2.60 -15.99 -12.95
CA TRP A 131 4.01 -15.68 -12.72
C TRP A 131 4.88 -16.93 -12.81
N ASP A 132 6.00 -16.84 -13.55
CA ASP A 132 6.93 -17.95 -13.80
C ASP A 132 7.81 -18.34 -12.60
N ARG A 133 7.86 -17.51 -11.55
CA ARG A 133 8.71 -17.65 -10.35
C ARG A 133 10.22 -17.65 -10.61
N GLU A 134 10.63 -17.30 -11.80
CA GLU A 134 12.03 -17.23 -12.23
C GLU A 134 12.51 -15.80 -12.38
N ARG A 135 11.63 -14.92 -12.89
CA ARG A 135 11.93 -13.51 -13.12
C ARG A 135 11.22 -12.60 -12.13
N VAL A 136 11.87 -11.49 -11.80
CA VAL A 136 11.20 -10.40 -11.10
C VAL A 136 10.12 -9.83 -12.02
N ARG A 137 8.87 -9.80 -11.54
CA ARG A 137 7.72 -9.20 -12.24
C ARG A 137 7.27 -7.96 -11.49
N VAL A 138 7.03 -6.87 -12.21
CA VAL A 138 6.50 -5.62 -11.63
C VAL A 138 5.21 -5.25 -12.35
N LEU A 139 4.12 -5.12 -11.59
CA LEU A 139 2.85 -4.64 -12.10
C LEU A 139 2.82 -3.11 -12.01
N VAL A 140 2.72 -2.44 -13.14
CA VAL A 140 2.82 -0.98 -13.26
C VAL A 140 1.52 -0.39 -13.80
N ALA A 141 0.92 0.54 -13.05
CA ALA A 141 -0.20 1.34 -13.51
C ALA A 141 0.28 2.68 -14.09
N GLY A 142 -0.41 3.19 -15.12
CA GLY A 142 -0.11 4.47 -15.75
C GLY A 142 -0.01 4.40 -17.27
N THR A 143 0.44 5.48 -17.91
CA THR A 143 0.44 5.67 -19.36
C THR A 143 1.34 4.68 -20.12
N ASP A 144 1.12 4.54 -21.45
CA ASP A 144 1.70 3.56 -22.39
C ASP A 144 3.23 3.51 -22.51
N ARG A 145 3.95 4.28 -21.75
CA ARG A 145 5.41 4.19 -21.66
C ARG A 145 5.77 3.54 -20.34
N LEU A 146 5.78 2.24 -20.41
CA LEU A 146 6.27 1.39 -19.32
C LEU A 146 7.69 1.80 -18.95
N TRP A 147 7.78 2.38 -17.76
CA TRP A 147 8.95 2.42 -16.91
C TRP A 147 10.34 2.63 -17.57
N PRO A 148 11.17 3.56 -17.10
CA PRO A 148 11.81 3.58 -15.77
C PRO A 148 11.22 4.65 -14.84
N PRO A 149 11.48 4.54 -13.50
CA PRO A 149 10.84 5.34 -12.45
C PRO A 149 11.23 6.82 -12.43
N GLU A 150 12.03 7.27 -13.37
CA GLU A 150 12.41 8.67 -13.54
C GLU A 150 11.23 9.55 -14.03
N ARG A 151 10.08 8.92 -14.33
CA ARG A 151 8.87 9.64 -14.73
C ARG A 151 7.76 9.48 -13.68
N PRO A 152 7.24 10.59 -13.14
CA PRO A 152 6.32 10.60 -12.00
C PRO A 152 4.90 10.05 -12.27
N ALA A 153 4.64 9.49 -13.45
CA ALA A 153 3.30 9.07 -13.87
C ALA A 153 2.99 7.58 -13.62
N SER A 154 3.98 6.75 -13.29
CA SER A 154 3.77 5.32 -13.10
C SER A 154 3.81 4.96 -11.62
N SER A 155 2.81 4.19 -11.17
CA SER A 155 2.76 3.64 -9.80
C SER A 155 2.92 2.13 -9.86
N VAL A 156 3.75 1.58 -8.97
CA VAL A 156 3.88 0.12 -8.80
C VAL A 156 2.69 -0.38 -8.01
N ALA A 157 1.87 -1.20 -8.67
CA ALA A 157 0.72 -1.82 -8.04
C ALA A 157 1.11 -3.03 -7.19
N ALA A 158 2.08 -3.83 -7.65
CA ALA A 158 2.65 -4.96 -6.95
C ALA A 158 3.97 -5.37 -7.59
N ALA A 159 4.81 -6.10 -6.86
CA ALA A 159 6.01 -6.73 -7.43
C ALA A 159 6.16 -8.16 -6.91
N PHE A 160 6.66 -9.05 -7.77
CA PHE A 160 6.94 -10.43 -7.45
C PHE A 160 8.44 -10.68 -7.58
N LEU A 161 9.06 -11.17 -6.54
CA LEU A 161 10.47 -11.51 -6.50
C LEU A 161 10.65 -13.02 -6.31
N PRO A 162 11.37 -13.72 -7.20
CA PRO A 162 11.71 -15.11 -6.98
C PRO A 162 12.71 -15.25 -5.82
N TRP A 163 12.74 -16.40 -5.19
CA TRP A 163 13.67 -16.67 -4.09
C TRP A 163 15.14 -16.36 -4.44
N ALA A 164 15.56 -16.69 -5.65
CA ALA A 164 16.91 -16.40 -6.11
C ALA A 164 17.28 -14.91 -6.03
N GLU A 165 16.30 -14.01 -6.19
CA GLU A 165 16.50 -12.58 -6.03
C GLU A 165 16.44 -12.17 -4.55
N VAL A 166 15.48 -12.70 -3.78
CA VAL A 166 15.37 -12.46 -2.34
C VAL A 166 16.66 -12.84 -1.61
N ALA A 167 17.25 -13.99 -1.95
CA ALA A 167 18.46 -14.50 -1.34
C ALA A 167 19.70 -13.59 -1.52
N ARG A 168 19.69 -12.73 -2.55
CA ARG A 168 20.80 -11.80 -2.87
C ARG A 168 20.66 -10.43 -2.22
N LEU A 169 19.46 -10.07 -1.75
CA LEU A 169 19.25 -8.79 -1.08
C LEU A 169 19.92 -8.77 0.30
N GLU A 170 20.35 -7.61 0.74
CA GLU A 170 20.96 -7.41 2.05
C GLU A 170 20.01 -6.64 2.98
N PRO A 171 19.97 -6.98 4.29
CA PRO A 171 19.11 -6.33 5.27
C PRO A 171 19.65 -4.97 5.71
N VAL A 172 19.90 -4.08 4.75
CA VAL A 172 20.38 -2.71 4.92
C VAL A 172 19.45 -1.73 4.24
N PRO A 173 19.40 -0.45 4.66
CA PRO A 173 18.54 0.55 4.04
C PRO A 173 18.76 0.67 2.54
N SER A 174 17.81 0.15 1.75
CA SER A 174 17.91 0.14 0.29
C SER A 174 16.54 0.01 -0.38
N GLY A 175 16.45 0.54 -1.62
CA GLY A 175 15.28 0.40 -2.47
C GLY A 175 15.39 -0.78 -3.44
N LEU A 176 14.28 -1.43 -3.79
CA LEU A 176 14.26 -2.50 -4.78
C LEU A 176 14.71 -2.04 -6.16
N TRP A 177 14.49 -0.77 -6.50
CA TRP A 177 14.99 -0.23 -7.77
C TRP A 177 16.53 -0.24 -7.82
N GLU A 178 17.16 0.30 -6.79
CA GLU A 178 18.61 0.43 -6.74
C GLU A 178 19.30 -0.93 -6.54
N ALA A 179 18.75 -1.76 -5.66
CA ALA A 179 19.35 -3.03 -5.28
C ALA A 179 19.17 -4.15 -6.32
N SER A 180 18.09 -4.08 -7.13
CA SER A 180 17.70 -5.19 -8.01
C SER A 180 17.24 -4.70 -9.38
N TRP A 181 16.12 -3.97 -9.44
CA TRP A 181 15.36 -3.79 -10.66
C TRP A 181 16.09 -3.00 -11.75
N ARG A 182 16.90 -2.01 -11.39
CA ARG A 182 17.68 -1.22 -12.35
C ARG A 182 18.59 -2.12 -13.20
N GLY A 183 19.32 -3.03 -12.54
CA GLY A 183 20.21 -3.96 -13.23
C GLY A 183 19.45 -4.95 -14.11
N LEU A 184 18.35 -5.50 -13.60
CA LEU A 184 17.50 -6.41 -14.35
C LEU A 184 16.82 -5.73 -15.55
N HIS A 185 16.35 -4.49 -15.38
CA HIS A 185 15.78 -3.71 -16.46
C HIS A 185 16.80 -3.41 -17.56
N ALA A 186 18.00 -2.95 -17.19
CA ALA A 186 19.08 -2.68 -18.15
C ALA A 186 19.50 -3.94 -18.94
N ALA A 187 19.40 -5.12 -18.30
CA ALA A 187 19.68 -6.42 -18.93
C ALA A 187 18.50 -7.03 -19.71
N GLY A 188 17.34 -6.36 -19.78
CA GLY A 188 16.13 -6.90 -20.41
C GLY A 188 15.52 -8.11 -19.70
N ARG A 189 15.81 -8.27 -18.39
CA ARG A 189 15.42 -9.41 -17.57
C ARG A 189 14.31 -9.11 -16.56
N LEU A 190 13.86 -7.86 -16.49
CA LEU A 190 12.72 -7.45 -15.66
C LEU A 190 11.42 -7.66 -16.43
N ASP A 191 10.50 -8.42 -15.86
CA ASP A 191 9.18 -8.62 -16.44
C ASP A 191 8.24 -7.49 -15.97
N VAL A 192 8.00 -6.53 -16.86
CA VAL A 192 7.14 -5.37 -16.57
C VAL A 192 5.78 -5.60 -17.21
N VAL A 193 4.77 -5.75 -16.37
CA VAL A 193 3.40 -6.05 -16.77
C VAL A 193 2.50 -4.86 -16.45
N ARG A 194 1.61 -4.51 -17.37
CA ARG A 194 0.63 -3.45 -17.17
C ARG A 194 -0.40 -3.88 -16.13
N TRP A 195 -0.67 -2.98 -15.19
CA TRP A 195 -1.82 -3.06 -14.30
C TRP A 195 -2.94 -2.19 -14.84
N ASP A 196 -4.06 -2.80 -15.21
CA ASP A 196 -5.21 -2.09 -15.82
C ASP A 196 -6.17 -1.47 -14.79
N GLY A 197 -6.03 -1.84 -13.51
CA GLY A 197 -6.81 -1.28 -12.42
C GLY A 197 -6.28 0.09 -11.95
N PRO A 198 -7.06 0.83 -11.16
CA PRO A 198 -6.59 2.03 -10.50
C PRO A 198 -5.43 1.71 -9.56
N CYS A 199 -4.48 2.66 -9.46
CA CYS A 199 -3.34 2.55 -8.55
C CYS A 199 -2.84 3.95 -8.19
N LEU A 200 -3.08 4.37 -6.96
CA LEU A 200 -2.77 5.70 -6.44
C LEU A 200 -1.87 5.61 -5.20
N ASP A 201 -0.62 6.06 -5.33
CA ASP A 201 0.25 6.30 -4.17
C ASP A 201 -0.32 7.45 -3.34
N CYS A 202 -0.80 7.17 -2.14
CA CYS A 202 -1.36 8.17 -1.22
C CYS A 202 -0.29 9.00 -0.50
N GLY A 203 0.85 9.24 -1.14
CA GLY A 203 2.01 9.92 -0.56
C GLY A 203 1.87 11.42 -0.35
N THR A 204 0.88 12.07 -0.93
CA THR A 204 0.62 13.52 -0.76
C THR A 204 -0.87 13.76 -0.51
N PRO A 205 -1.26 14.90 0.12
CA PRO A 205 -2.68 15.22 0.33
C PRO A 205 -3.52 15.18 -0.96
N ALA A 206 -2.97 15.64 -2.09
CA ALA A 206 -3.68 15.64 -3.36
C ALA A 206 -3.95 14.21 -3.88
N ARG A 207 -2.95 13.33 -3.83
CA ARG A 207 -3.11 11.93 -4.23
C ARG A 207 -3.97 11.13 -3.25
N TYR A 208 -3.88 11.45 -1.96
CA TYR A 208 -4.73 10.87 -0.93
C TYR A 208 -6.20 11.25 -1.13
N LEU A 209 -6.50 12.53 -1.40
CA LEU A 209 -7.84 12.99 -1.76
C LEU A 209 -8.33 12.28 -3.03
N ALA A 210 -7.50 12.22 -4.07
CA ALA A 210 -7.85 11.55 -5.33
C ALA A 210 -8.18 10.06 -5.12
N ALA A 211 -7.44 9.34 -4.26
CA ALA A 211 -7.73 7.93 -3.94
C ALA A 211 -9.08 7.78 -3.23
N ASN A 212 -9.40 8.66 -2.29
CA ASN A 212 -10.70 8.66 -1.61
C ASN A 212 -11.85 8.95 -2.59
N LEU A 213 -11.72 9.97 -3.44
CA LEU A 213 -12.74 10.29 -4.43
C LEU A 213 -12.91 9.15 -5.46
N ALA A 214 -11.82 8.51 -5.86
CA ALA A 214 -11.90 7.34 -6.74
C ALA A 214 -12.61 6.15 -6.07
N SER A 215 -12.41 5.95 -4.75
CA SER A 215 -13.08 4.88 -4.00
C SER A 215 -14.58 5.11 -3.79
N SER A 216 -15.06 6.34 -3.97
CA SER A 216 -16.46 6.76 -3.79
C SER A 216 -17.11 7.27 -5.08
N GLU A 217 -16.53 6.97 -6.25
CA GLU A 217 -17.03 7.43 -7.55
C GLU A 217 -17.21 8.96 -7.64
N GLY A 218 -16.34 9.70 -6.96
CA GLY A 218 -16.34 11.16 -6.92
C GLY A 218 -17.19 11.79 -5.81
N ALA A 219 -17.93 11.00 -5.03
CA ALA A 219 -18.68 11.49 -3.88
C ALA A 219 -17.75 11.88 -2.71
N PRO A 220 -18.16 12.81 -1.84
CA PRO A 220 -17.45 13.05 -0.58
C PRO A 220 -17.38 11.79 0.28
N VAL A 221 -16.22 11.52 0.89
CA VAL A 221 -16.06 10.41 1.84
C VAL A 221 -16.26 10.94 3.25
N ILE A 222 -17.28 10.46 3.93
CA ILE A 222 -17.63 10.88 5.29
C ILE A 222 -17.42 9.69 6.22
N GLY A 223 -16.46 9.82 7.13
CA GLY A 223 -16.15 8.79 8.13
C GLY A 223 -17.23 8.66 9.21
N ASP A 224 -17.20 7.55 9.92
CA ASP A 224 -18.17 7.24 10.96
C ASP A 224 -18.19 8.29 12.08
N GLY A 225 -19.37 8.61 12.60
CA GLY A 225 -19.53 9.57 13.69
C GLY A 225 -19.25 11.02 13.32
N CYS A 226 -19.15 11.36 12.04
CA CYS A 226 -19.06 12.76 11.60
C CYS A 226 -20.39 13.49 11.79
N VAL A 227 -20.30 14.77 12.19
CA VAL A 227 -21.45 15.69 12.24
C VAL A 227 -21.30 16.70 11.11
N VAL A 228 -22.22 16.70 10.15
CA VAL A 228 -22.17 17.57 8.98
C VAL A 228 -23.38 18.49 8.97
N GLU A 229 -23.19 19.74 9.36
CA GLU A 229 -24.18 20.83 9.37
C GLU A 229 -23.90 21.90 8.29
N GLY A 230 -22.76 21.78 7.61
CA GLY A 230 -22.32 22.63 6.51
C GLY A 230 -22.33 21.91 5.17
N THR A 231 -21.52 22.37 4.23
CA THR A 231 -21.43 21.83 2.87
C THR A 231 -20.10 21.13 2.66
N VAL A 232 -20.13 19.90 2.11
CA VAL A 232 -18.95 19.10 1.79
C VAL A 232 -18.96 18.72 0.32
N VAL A 233 -17.96 19.16 -0.44
CA VAL A 233 -17.83 18.91 -1.88
C VAL A 233 -16.44 18.33 -2.16
N ARG A 234 -16.38 17.18 -2.84
CA ARG A 234 -15.13 16.48 -3.20
C ARG A 234 -14.11 16.48 -2.08
N SER A 235 -14.52 16.11 -0.88
CA SER A 235 -13.72 16.21 0.33
C SER A 235 -13.80 14.92 1.15
N VAL A 236 -12.86 14.76 2.07
CA VAL A 236 -12.76 13.62 2.98
C VAL A 236 -12.88 14.09 4.41
N LEU A 237 -13.78 13.49 5.15
CA LEU A 237 -13.93 13.69 6.59
C LEU A 237 -13.49 12.41 7.31
N TRP A 238 -12.48 12.52 8.16
CA TRP A 238 -12.07 11.41 9.01
C TRP A 238 -13.10 11.17 10.12
N PRO A 239 -13.20 9.94 10.64
CA PRO A 239 -14.18 9.60 11.67
C PRO A 239 -14.19 10.59 12.86
N GLY A 240 -15.39 10.93 13.30
CA GLY A 240 -15.61 11.79 14.45
C GLY A 240 -15.36 13.28 14.21
N THR A 241 -15.20 13.73 12.96
CA THR A 241 -15.00 15.16 12.66
C THR A 241 -16.32 15.90 12.44
N THR A 242 -16.27 17.23 12.56
CA THR A 242 -17.46 18.09 12.43
C THR A 242 -17.25 19.14 11.34
N VAL A 243 -18.31 19.39 10.56
CA VAL A 243 -18.45 20.53 9.65
C VAL A 243 -19.60 21.38 10.17
N ARG A 244 -19.32 22.61 10.57
CA ARG A 244 -20.26 23.51 11.26
C ARG A 244 -21.28 24.13 10.32
N PRO A 245 -22.41 24.67 10.82
CA PRO A 245 -23.35 25.43 10.02
C PRO A 245 -22.66 26.58 9.27
N GLY A 246 -22.94 26.69 7.96
CA GLY A 246 -22.34 27.70 7.09
C GLY A 246 -20.88 27.44 6.66
N GLU A 247 -20.24 26.41 7.16
CA GLU A 247 -18.90 26.01 6.72
C GLU A 247 -18.99 25.28 5.36
N VAL A 248 -18.06 25.58 4.45
CA VAL A 248 -17.97 24.95 3.13
C VAL A 248 -16.59 24.34 2.96
N LEU A 249 -16.53 23.03 2.79
CA LEU A 249 -15.31 22.28 2.48
C LEU A 249 -15.35 21.84 1.02
N VAL A 250 -14.38 22.29 0.24
CA VAL A 250 -14.18 21.90 -1.17
C VAL A 250 -12.76 21.46 -1.37
N ASP A 251 -12.57 20.30 -2.01
CA ASP A 251 -11.25 19.72 -2.27
C ASP A 251 -10.39 19.69 -1.00
N ALA A 252 -10.93 19.15 0.08
CA ALA A 252 -10.32 19.20 1.40
C ALA A 252 -10.27 17.84 2.09
N VAL A 253 -9.32 17.69 3.01
CA VAL A 253 -9.29 16.59 3.98
C VAL A 253 -9.43 17.18 5.37
N ARG A 254 -10.55 16.90 6.06
CA ARG A 254 -10.77 17.21 7.47
C ARG A 254 -10.38 16.00 8.29
N ALA A 255 -9.37 16.17 9.16
CA ALA A 255 -8.91 15.14 10.07
C ALA A 255 -9.16 15.54 11.53
N GLY A 256 -8.93 14.65 12.47
CA GLY A 256 -9.08 14.92 13.90
C GLY A 256 -8.21 16.08 14.38
N GLY A 257 -8.47 16.55 15.63
CA GLY A 257 -7.70 17.64 16.22
C GLY A 257 -7.85 19.00 15.53
N GLY A 258 -8.92 19.22 14.74
CA GLY A 258 -9.18 20.47 14.03
C GLY A 258 -8.33 20.68 12.77
N VAL A 259 -7.58 19.66 12.33
CA VAL A 259 -6.74 19.74 11.12
C VAL A 259 -7.61 19.70 9.88
N THR A 260 -7.44 20.69 9.00
CA THR A 260 -8.03 20.73 7.65
C THR A 260 -6.93 21.01 6.64
N VAL A 261 -6.79 20.14 5.67
CA VAL A 261 -5.86 20.29 4.54
C VAL A 261 -6.66 20.63 3.29
N LEU A 262 -6.47 21.82 2.76
CA LEU A 262 -7.02 22.22 1.47
C LEU A 262 -6.08 21.71 0.36
N VAL A 263 -6.64 21.02 -0.60
CA VAL A 263 -5.91 20.49 -1.76
C VAL A 263 -6.12 21.45 -2.93
N ARG A 264 -5.03 22.03 -3.40
CA ARG A 264 -5.02 22.99 -4.53
C ARG A 264 -4.28 22.41 -5.71
#